data_4ed7b93359d92652676b1d03551905ea
#
_entry.id   4ed7b93359d92652676b1d03551905ea
#
_cell.length_a   1.000
_cell.length_b   1.000
_cell.length_c   1.000
_cell.angle_alpha   90.00
_cell.angle_beta   90.00
_cell.angle_gamma   90.00
#
_symmetry.space_group_name_H-M   'P 1'
#
loop_
_entity.id
_entity.type
_entity.pdbx_description
1 polymer ?
#
loop_
_entity_poly.entity_id
_entity_poly.type
_entity_poly.pdbx_seq_one_letter_code
_entity_poly.pdbx_strand_id
1 'polypeptide(L)' 'MQPDYLCVFYGNHIDTLNVIDSLKKINISPIVKNESESARLAGFGIIDYQKKIYVHKDEFTKAEKLIKSIL' A
#
# COMPACT_ATOMS: atom_id res chain seq x y z
N MET A 1 8.92 12.79 -4.20
CA MET A 1 7.59 12.21 -4.36
C MET A 1 7.12 12.35 -5.80
N GLN A 2 6.55 11.32 -6.34
CA GLN A 2 6.12 11.32 -7.74
C GLN A 2 4.68 11.79 -7.83
N PRO A 3 4.42 12.88 -8.56
CA PRO A 3 3.07 13.42 -8.64
C PRO A 3 2.09 12.51 -9.36
N ASP A 4 2.58 11.54 -10.11
CA ASP A 4 1.71 10.63 -10.87
C ASP A 4 1.23 9.45 -10.04
N TYR A 5 1.72 9.31 -8.82
CA TYR A 5 1.35 8.20 -7.96
C TYR A 5 0.65 8.70 -6.71
N LEU A 6 -0.43 8.03 -6.35
CA LEU A 6 -1.25 8.41 -5.20
C LEU A 6 -1.33 7.24 -4.23
N CYS A 7 -1.33 7.55 -2.94
CA CYS A 7 -1.49 6.54 -1.92
C CYS A 7 -2.94 6.05 -1.91
N VAL A 8 -3.12 4.76 -2.17
CA VAL A 8 -4.45 4.18 -2.25
C VAL A 8 -4.79 3.34 -1.02
N PHE A 9 -3.79 2.95 -0.26
CA PHE A 9 -4.00 2.13 0.92
C PHE A 9 -2.86 2.33 1.92
N TYR A 10 -3.22 2.28 3.19
CA TYR A 10 -2.26 2.38 4.28
C TYR A 10 -2.72 1.43 5.38
N GLY A 11 -1.88 0.49 5.73
CA GLY A 11 -2.29 -0.48 6.74
C GLY A 11 -1.21 -1.48 7.09
N ASN A 12 -1.61 -2.55 7.76
CA ASN A 12 -0.66 -3.54 8.23
C ASN A 12 -0.17 -4.44 7.12
N HIS A 13 0.79 -5.30 7.47
CA HIS A 13 1.45 -6.16 6.49
C HIS A 13 0.49 -7.13 5.80
N ILE A 14 -0.39 -7.75 6.56
CA ILE A 14 -1.30 -8.76 6.02
C ILE A 14 -2.29 -8.15 5.04
N ASP A 15 -2.91 -7.05 5.43
CA ASP A 15 -3.84 -6.37 4.54
C ASP A 15 -3.13 -5.84 3.30
N THR A 16 -1.89 -5.38 3.47
CA THR A 16 -1.09 -4.90 2.35
C THR A 16 -0.85 -6.02 1.34
N LEU A 17 -0.52 -7.21 1.79
CA LEU A 17 -0.32 -8.34 0.89
C LEU A 17 -1.59 -8.68 0.11
N ASN A 18 -2.74 -8.65 0.78
CA ASN A 18 -4.00 -8.90 0.12
C ASN A 18 -4.30 -7.87 -0.95
N VAL A 19 -4.04 -6.61 -0.64
CA VAL A 19 -4.27 -5.54 -1.59
C VAL A 19 -3.34 -5.67 -2.79
N ILE A 20 -2.08 -5.96 -2.55
CA ILE A 20 -1.11 -6.13 -3.64
C ILE A 20 -1.53 -7.27 -4.57
N ASP A 21 -1.91 -8.40 -3.99
CA ASP A 21 -2.33 -9.55 -4.79
C ASP A 21 -3.56 -9.22 -5.64
N SER A 22 -4.52 -8.54 -5.05
CA SER A 22 -5.73 -8.16 -5.76
C SER A 22 -5.45 -7.18 -6.89
N LEU A 23 -4.55 -6.22 -6.65
CA LEU A 23 -4.19 -5.25 -7.69
C LEU A 23 -3.48 -5.91 -8.85
N LYS A 24 -2.63 -6.89 -8.57
CA LYS A 24 -1.94 -7.61 -9.63
C LYS A 24 -2.90 -8.38 -10.51
N LYS A 25 -4.00 -8.85 -9.96
CA LYS A 25 -4.99 -9.60 -10.73
C LYS A 25 -5.66 -8.75 -11.79
N ILE A 26 -5.69 -7.45 -11.61
CA ILE A 26 -6.28 -6.54 -12.58
C ILE A 26 -5.21 -5.71 -13.29
N ASN A 27 -3.97 -6.22 -13.31
CA ASN A 27 -2.84 -5.62 -14.02
C ASN A 27 -2.45 -4.23 -13.53
N ILE A 28 -2.62 -3.99 -12.26
CA ILE A 28 -2.15 -2.76 -11.63
C ILE A 28 -0.86 -3.09 -10.89
N SER A 29 0.19 -2.32 -11.15
CA SER A 29 1.48 -2.52 -10.50
C SER A 29 1.63 -1.52 -9.36
N PRO A 30 1.37 -1.93 -8.13
CA PRO A 30 1.47 -1.01 -7.00
C PRO A 30 2.92 -0.78 -6.58
N ILE A 31 3.16 0.39 -6.00
CA ILE A 31 4.42 0.70 -5.37
C ILE A 31 4.18 0.66 -3.87
N VAL A 32 4.99 -0.13 -3.16
CA VAL A 32 4.83 -0.29 -1.72
C VAL A 32 5.96 0.45 -1.03
N LYS A 33 5.59 1.33 -0.10
CA LYS A 33 6.56 2.01 0.74
C LYS A 33 6.42 1.53 2.17
N ASN A 34 7.54 1.29 2.80
CA ASN A 34 7.60 0.72 4.12
C ASN A 34 8.01 1.76 5.15
N GLU A 35 7.19 1.92 6.18
CA GLU A 35 7.47 2.88 7.25
C GLU A 35 8.32 2.29 8.37
N SER A 36 8.68 1.02 8.28
CA SER A 36 9.41 0.35 9.34
C SER A 36 10.79 0.96 9.60
N GLU A 37 11.35 1.65 8.64
CA GLU A 37 12.66 2.25 8.81
C GLU A 37 12.66 3.31 9.90
N SER A 38 11.65 4.17 9.92
CA SER A 38 11.50 5.16 10.98
C SER A 38 11.30 4.51 12.33
N ALA A 39 10.53 3.44 12.36
CA ALA A 39 10.27 2.71 13.59
C ALA A 39 11.54 2.11 14.16
N ARG A 40 12.39 1.58 13.29
CA ARG A 40 13.65 0.99 13.71
C ARG A 40 14.59 2.02 14.32
N LEU A 41 14.56 3.22 13.77
CA LEU A 41 15.39 4.32 14.30
C LEU A 41 14.95 4.74 15.68
N ALA A 42 13.69 4.51 16.01
CA ALA A 42 13.17 4.83 17.34
C ALA A 42 13.62 3.82 18.41
N GLY A 43 14.23 2.73 17.98
CA GLY A 43 14.76 1.76 18.91
C GLY A 43 13.74 0.87 19.58
N PHE A 44 12.54 0.84 19.06
CA PHE A 44 11.49 -0.01 19.61
C PHE A 44 11.33 -1.27 18.79
N GLY A 45 11.01 -2.35 19.45
CA GLY A 45 10.63 -3.56 18.76
C GLY A 45 9.23 -3.36 18.19
N ILE A 46 9.17 -2.82 17.02
CA ILE A 46 7.90 -2.51 16.42
C ILE A 46 7.26 -3.76 15.86
N ILE A 47 6.06 -4.01 16.32
CA ILE A 47 5.30 -5.17 15.91
C ILE A 47 4.52 -4.87 14.63
N ASP A 48 4.01 -3.65 14.52
CA ASP A 48 3.18 -3.26 13.39
C ASP A 48 3.99 -2.49 12.38
N TYR A 49 4.26 -3.13 11.26
CA TYR A 49 4.88 -2.44 10.14
C TYR A 49 3.78 -1.84 9.28
N GLN A 50 3.67 -0.54 9.35
CA GLN A 50 2.71 0.17 8.51
C GLN A 50 3.27 0.32 7.12
N LYS A 51 2.47 -0.03 6.13
CA LYS A 51 2.89 0.05 4.74
C LYS A 51 1.92 0.89 3.95
N LYS A 52 2.45 1.67 3.01
CA LYS A 52 1.66 2.50 2.13
C LYS A 52 1.74 1.94 0.72
N ILE A 53 0.59 1.86 0.06
CA ILE A 53 0.54 1.37 -1.31
C ILE A 53 0.16 2.53 -2.21
N TYR A 54 0.96 2.74 -3.24
CA TYR A 54 0.75 3.80 -4.21
C TYR A 54 0.43 3.19 -5.56
N VAL A 55 -0.49 3.80 -6.28
CA VAL A 55 -0.80 3.40 -7.65
C VAL A 55 -0.81 4.63 -8.53
N HIS A 56 -0.67 4.43 -9.84
CA HIS A 56 -0.71 5.52 -10.78
C HIS A 56 -2.07 6.21 -10.71
N LYS A 57 -2.06 7.53 -10.86
CA LYS A 57 -3.29 8.32 -10.74
C LYS A 57 -4.39 7.85 -11.67
N ASP A 58 -4.02 7.36 -12.85
CA ASP A 58 -5.00 6.86 -13.82
C ASP A 58 -5.69 5.59 -13.36
N GLU A 59 -5.07 4.89 -12.42
CA GLU A 59 -5.58 3.64 -11.89
C GLU A 59 -6.13 3.76 -10.48
N PHE A 60 -6.06 4.95 -9.92
CA PHE A 60 -6.43 5.17 -8.53
C PHE A 60 -7.89 4.79 -8.26
N THR A 61 -8.80 5.25 -9.10
CA THR A 61 -10.22 4.96 -8.89
C THR A 61 -10.51 3.48 -8.94
N LYS A 62 -9.89 2.80 -9.91
CA LYS A 62 -10.06 1.36 -10.07
C LYS A 62 -9.50 0.62 -8.84
N ALA A 63 -8.32 1.01 -8.40
CA ALA A 63 -7.68 0.38 -7.25
C ALA A 63 -8.49 0.62 -5.98
N GLU A 64 -8.99 1.83 -5.80
CA GLU A 64 -9.78 2.17 -4.62
C GLU A 64 -11.05 1.32 -4.55
N LYS A 65 -11.73 1.17 -5.68
CA LYS A 65 -12.94 0.35 -5.71
C LYS A 65 -12.65 -1.10 -5.36
N LEU A 66 -11.55 -1.62 -5.88
CA LEU A 66 -11.16 -2.99 -5.59
C LEU A 66 -10.87 -3.17 -4.11
N ILE A 67 -10.13 -2.25 -3.52
CA ILE A 67 -9.78 -2.34 -2.11
C ILE A 67 -11.02 -2.31 -1.24
N LYS A 68 -11.97 -1.43 -1.55
CA LYS A 68 -13.21 -1.37 -0.80
C LYS A 68 -14.01 -2.67 -0.92
N SER A 69 -13.84 -3.37 -2.01
CA SER A 69 -14.53 -4.63 -2.25
C SER A 69 -13.96 -5.76 -1.41
N ILE A 70 -12.65 -5.74 -1.13
CA ILE A 70 -12.00 -6.83 -0.41
C ILE A 70 -11.80 -6.57 1.08
N LEU A 71 -11.97 -5.34 1.50
CA LEU A 71 -11.88 -4.98 2.91
C LEU A 71 -13.26 -4.56 3.41
#